data_eaa47bc63971122e1df0d0140638a863
#
_entry.id   eaa47bc63971122e1df0d0140638a863
#
_cell.length_a   1.000
_cell.length_b   1.000
_cell.length_c   1.000
_cell.angle_alpha   90.00
_cell.angle_beta   90.00
_cell.angle_gamma   90.00
#
_symmetry.space_group_name_H-M   'P 1'
#
loop_
_entity.id
_entity.type
_entity.pdbx_description
1 polymer ?
#
loop_
_entity_poly.entity_id
_entity_poly.type
_entity_poly.pdbx_seq_one_letter_code
_entity_poly.pdbx_strand_id
1 'polypeptide(L)'
;MTVALMWEARAVQGRGGELLAWARAQPLPYEPVRREVFAAPQDRVLVITWWEASYDAELPELPEPDGELVTRAVHRWRFESLGVEPRA
;
A
#
# COMPACT_ATOMS: atom_id res chain seq x y z
N MET A 1 -8.04 -5.90 -17.08
CA MET A 1 -6.79 -5.12 -16.88
C MET A 1 -6.37 -5.25 -15.42
N THR A 2 -5.09 -5.33 -15.16
CA THR A 2 -4.58 -5.39 -13.79
C THR A 2 -4.15 -4.00 -13.34
N VAL A 3 -4.70 -3.54 -12.24
CA VAL A 3 -4.39 -2.24 -11.64
C VAL A 3 -3.65 -2.48 -10.34
N ALA A 4 -2.56 -1.74 -10.11
CA ALA A 4 -1.83 -1.76 -8.86
C ALA A 4 -2.08 -0.46 -8.10
N LEU A 5 -2.47 -0.58 -6.84
CA LEU A 5 -2.60 0.57 -5.93
C LEU A 5 -1.42 0.55 -4.98
N MET A 6 -0.71 1.67 -4.90
CA MET A 6 0.41 1.82 -3.99
C MET A 6 0.03 2.79 -2.86
N TRP A 7 0.31 2.37 -1.65
CA TRP A 7 0.11 3.13 -0.41
C TRP A 7 1.44 3.16 0.33
N GLU A 8 1.97 4.34 0.58
CA GLU A 8 3.27 4.47 1.25
C GLU A 8 3.15 5.48 2.38
N ALA A 9 3.63 5.10 3.57
CA ALA A 9 3.63 5.95 4.73
C ALA A 9 5.00 5.93 5.40
N ARG A 10 5.31 7.01 6.11
CA ARG A 10 6.52 7.11 6.90
C ARG A 10 6.16 7.41 8.35
N ALA A 11 6.56 6.51 9.24
CA ALA A 11 6.29 6.68 10.65
C ALA A 11 7.21 7.71 11.28
N VAL A 12 6.80 8.23 12.42
CA VAL A 12 7.66 8.97 13.31
C VAL A 12 8.86 8.08 13.63
N GLN A 13 10.03 8.68 13.79
CA GLN A 13 11.29 7.97 14.01
C GLN A 13 11.15 6.93 15.12
N GLY A 14 11.54 5.71 14.81
CA GLY A 14 11.48 4.58 15.73
C GLY A 14 10.14 3.88 15.82
N ARG A 15 9.10 4.37 15.11
CA ARG A 15 7.75 3.78 15.18
C ARG A 15 7.36 3.00 13.90
N GLY A 16 8.34 2.67 13.05
CA GLY A 16 8.07 1.93 11.82
C GLY A 16 7.44 0.57 12.05
N GLY A 17 7.85 -0.14 13.11
CA GLY A 17 7.25 -1.43 13.46
C GLY A 17 5.78 -1.31 13.85
N GLU A 18 5.42 -0.25 14.54
CA GLU A 18 4.04 0.02 14.91
C GLU A 18 3.19 0.34 13.66
N LEU A 19 3.74 1.15 12.75
CA LEU A 19 3.08 1.45 11.49
C LEU A 19 2.88 0.19 10.65
N LEU A 20 3.89 -0.67 10.61
CA LEU A 20 3.83 -1.93 9.87
C LEU A 20 2.70 -2.83 10.42
N ALA A 21 2.63 -2.98 11.73
CA ALA A 21 1.58 -3.77 12.37
C ALA A 21 0.20 -3.18 12.08
N TRP A 22 0.08 -1.86 12.14
CA TRP A 22 -1.17 -1.18 11.83
C TRP A 22 -1.61 -1.43 10.39
N ALA A 23 -0.67 -1.30 9.43
CA ALA A 23 -0.98 -1.50 8.02
C ALA A 23 -1.44 -2.94 7.74
N ARG A 24 -0.75 -3.92 8.33
CA ARG A 24 -1.11 -5.33 8.18
C ARG A 24 -2.50 -5.64 8.74
N ALA A 25 -2.93 -4.94 9.76
CA ALA A 25 -4.20 -5.17 10.41
C ALA A 25 -5.39 -4.54 9.68
N GLN A 26 -5.16 -3.67 8.70
CA GLN A 26 -6.24 -2.98 8.00
C GLN A 26 -7.01 -3.95 7.10
N PRO A 27 -8.32 -4.15 7.35
CA PRO A 27 -9.12 -4.99 6.46
C PRO A 27 -9.48 -4.22 5.19
N LEU A 28 -9.73 -4.97 4.13
CA LEU A 28 -10.33 -4.43 2.91
C LEU A 28 -11.70 -5.06 2.75
N PRO A 29 -12.68 -4.35 2.18
CA PRO A 29 -14.06 -4.88 2.07
C PRO A 29 -14.18 -6.10 1.16
N TYR A 30 -13.21 -6.31 0.26
CA TYR A 30 -13.07 -7.52 -0.53
C TYR A 30 -11.59 -7.72 -0.89
N GLU A 31 -11.25 -8.93 -1.34
CA GLU A 31 -9.86 -9.31 -1.51
C GLU A 31 -9.27 -8.88 -2.84
N PRO A 32 -8.06 -8.30 -2.85
CA PRO A 32 -7.32 -8.10 -4.07
C PRO A 32 -6.80 -9.43 -4.62
N VAL A 33 -6.35 -9.40 -5.89
CA VAL A 33 -5.63 -10.54 -6.48
C VAL A 33 -4.38 -10.85 -5.67
N ARG A 34 -3.72 -9.81 -5.17
CA ARG A 34 -2.50 -9.93 -4.37
C ARG A 34 -2.37 -8.69 -3.49
N ARG A 35 -1.85 -8.89 -2.29
CA ARG A 35 -1.49 -7.82 -1.37
C ARG A 35 -0.12 -8.12 -0.83
N GLU A 36 0.77 -7.15 -0.91
CA GLU A 36 2.13 -7.30 -0.39
C GLU A 36 2.53 -6.09 0.41
N VAL A 37 3.20 -6.32 1.54
CA VAL A 37 3.64 -5.28 2.46
C VAL A 37 5.15 -5.26 2.47
N PHE A 38 5.73 -4.06 2.39
CA PHE A 38 7.17 -3.84 2.33
C PHE A 38 7.58 -2.88 3.43
N ALA A 39 8.77 -3.08 3.96
CA ALA A 39 9.41 -2.14 4.86
C ALA A 39 10.66 -1.56 4.19
N ALA A 40 10.94 -0.30 4.47
CA ALA A 40 12.11 0.39 3.94
C ALA A 40 12.79 1.19 5.06
N PRO A 41 14.05 1.62 4.87
CA PRO A 41 14.73 2.46 5.86
C PRO A 41 13.94 3.73 6.16
N GLN A 42 14.23 4.34 7.31
CA GLN A 42 13.60 5.56 7.79
C GLN A 42 12.11 5.35 8.15
N ASP A 43 11.80 4.18 8.71
CA ASP A 43 10.47 3.88 9.24
C ASP A 43 9.37 3.98 8.18
N ARG A 44 9.67 3.61 6.93
CA ARG A 44 8.71 3.63 5.84
C ARG A 44 8.05 2.28 5.66
N VAL A 45 6.78 2.29 5.31
CA VAL A 45 5.98 1.10 5.01
C VAL A 45 5.27 1.33 3.68
N LEU A 46 5.31 0.32 2.83
CA LEU A 46 4.68 0.33 1.53
C LEU A 46 3.72 -0.84 1.44
N VAL A 47 2.50 -0.60 0.97
CA VAL A 47 1.55 -1.67 0.67
C VAL A 47 1.14 -1.54 -0.79
N ILE A 48 1.24 -2.64 -1.51
CA ILE A 48 0.75 -2.71 -2.89
C ILE A 48 -0.36 -3.74 -2.94
N THR A 49 -1.48 -3.38 -3.58
CA THR A 49 -2.57 -4.30 -3.87
C THR A 49 -2.79 -4.34 -5.38
N TRP A 50 -3.09 -5.55 -5.90
CA TRP A 50 -3.36 -5.75 -7.32
C TRP A 50 -4.81 -6.15 -7.50
N TRP A 51 -5.46 -5.58 -8.54
CA TRP A 51 -6.88 -5.74 -8.78
C TRP A 51 -7.15 -5.99 -10.26
N GLU A 52 -8.05 -6.92 -10.56
CA GLU A 52 -8.57 -7.04 -11.92
C GLU A 52 -9.76 -6.09 -12.05
N ALA A 53 -9.56 -4.98 -12.76
CA ALA A 53 -10.56 -3.92 -12.88
C ALA A 53 -10.17 -2.97 -14.00
N SER A 54 -11.09 -2.06 -14.36
CA SER A 54 -10.74 -0.94 -15.22
C SER A 54 -9.87 0.04 -14.44
N TYR A 55 -9.03 0.78 -15.14
CA TYR A 55 -8.07 1.69 -14.49
C TYR A 55 -8.74 2.72 -13.59
N ASP A 56 -9.92 3.19 -13.96
CA ASP A 56 -10.66 4.21 -13.22
C ASP A 56 -11.70 3.64 -12.25
N ALA A 57 -11.72 2.33 -12.03
CA ALA A 57 -12.65 1.71 -11.10
C ALA A 57 -12.43 2.22 -9.68
N GLU A 58 -13.50 2.30 -8.90
CA GLU A 58 -13.39 2.56 -7.47
C GLU A 58 -12.91 1.28 -6.78
N LEU A 59 -11.74 1.36 -6.15
CA LEU A 59 -11.10 0.21 -5.53
C LEU A 59 -10.86 0.51 -4.05
N PRO A 60 -10.92 -0.53 -3.19
CA PRO A 60 -10.63 -0.33 -1.78
C PRO A 60 -9.20 0.13 -1.56
N GLU A 61 -9.00 1.04 -0.62
CA GLU A 61 -7.68 1.52 -0.25
C GLU A 61 -7.53 1.51 1.26
N LEU A 62 -6.29 1.39 1.73
CA LEU A 62 -6.01 1.51 3.14
C LEU A 62 -6.31 2.95 3.59
N PRO A 63 -6.85 3.12 4.81
CA PRO A 63 -7.12 4.47 5.32
C PRO A 63 -5.83 5.20 5.72
N GLU A 64 -5.97 6.44 6.12
CA GLU A 64 -4.90 7.19 6.75
C GLU A 64 -4.66 6.63 8.15
N PRO A 65 -3.39 6.41 8.56
CA PRO A 65 -3.10 6.09 9.95
C PRO A 65 -3.30 7.32 10.83
N ASP A 66 -3.26 7.10 12.15
CA ASP A 66 -3.29 8.19 13.11
C ASP A 66 -2.19 9.21 12.76
N GLY A 67 -2.56 10.50 12.73
CA GLY A 67 -1.61 11.56 12.38
C GLY A 67 -0.43 11.68 13.33
N GLU A 68 -0.56 11.17 14.56
CA GLU A 68 0.56 11.13 15.52
C GLU A 68 1.57 10.04 15.21
N LEU A 69 1.18 9.04 14.43
CA LEU A 69 2.05 7.93 14.07
C LEU A 69 2.94 8.25 12.86
N VAL A 70 2.50 9.13 11.98
CA VAL A 70 3.16 9.41 10.71
C VAL A 70 3.68 10.84 10.65
N THR A 71 4.72 11.05 9.84
CA THR A 71 5.37 12.36 9.71
C THR A 71 4.73 13.23 8.63
N ARG A 72 3.92 12.63 7.76
CA ARG A 72 3.28 13.32 6.64
C ARG A 72 2.08 12.52 6.17
N ALA A 73 1.30 13.09 5.29
CA ALA A 73 0.19 12.38 4.65
C ALA A 73 0.71 11.18 3.85
N VAL A 74 -0.12 10.16 3.77
CA VAL A 74 0.17 8.96 2.99
C VAL A 74 0.31 9.33 1.51
N HIS A 75 1.30 8.75 0.85
CA HIS A 75 1.43 8.83 -0.60
C HIS A 75 0.65 7.68 -1.22
N ARG A 76 -0.15 7.99 -2.24
CA ARG A 76 -0.98 7.01 -2.95
C ARG A 76 -0.78 7.19 -4.44
N TRP A 77 -0.51 6.08 -5.13
CA TRP A 77 -0.41 6.08 -6.58
C TRP A 77 -1.17 4.90 -7.15
N ARG A 78 -1.62 5.07 -8.38
CA ARG A 78 -2.31 4.02 -9.13
C ARG A 78 -1.56 3.78 -10.42
N PHE A 79 -1.38 2.50 -10.76
CA PHE A 79 -0.66 2.09 -11.96
C PHE A 79 -1.45 1.03 -12.71
N GLU A 80 -1.35 1.06 -14.03
CA GLU A 80 -1.76 -0.09 -14.83
C GLU A 80 -0.58 -1.05 -14.91
N SER A 81 -0.81 -2.32 -14.58
CA SER A 81 0.21 -3.33 -14.73
C SER A 81 0.26 -3.76 -16.20
N LEU A 82 1.43 -3.70 -16.79
CA LEU A 82 1.65 -4.15 -18.17
C LEU A 82 2.14 -5.59 -18.23
N GLY A 83 2.13 -6.27 -17.09
CA GLY A 83 2.56 -7.66 -16.98
C GLY A 83 3.89 -7.78 -16.25
N VAL A 84 4.22 -9.02 -15.92
CA VAL A 84 5.48 -9.35 -15.26
C VAL A 84 6.47 -9.77 -16.34
N GLU A 85 7.61 -9.09 -16.40
CA GLU A 85 8.63 -9.45 -17.37
C GLU A 85 9.29 -10.77 -16.95
N PRO A 86 9.52 -11.69 -17.88
CA PRO A 86 10.21 -12.92 -17.55
C PRO A 86 11.67 -12.63 -17.26
N ARG A 87 12.25 -13.46 -16.42
CA ARG A 87 13.70 -13.40 -16.17
C ARG A 87 14.44 -13.89 -17.38
N ALA A 88 15.51 -13.18 -17.71
CA ALA A 88 16.40 -13.62 -18.78
C ALA A 88 17.21 -14.84 -18.33
#